data_79396b3adfa904201f698839d1d91328
#
_entry.id   79396b3adfa904201f698839d1d91328
#
_cell.length_a   1.000
_cell.length_b   1.000
_cell.length_c   1.000
_cell.angle_alpha   90.00
_cell.angle_beta   90.00
_cell.angle_gamma   90.00
#
_symmetry.space_group_name_H-M   'P 1'
#
loop_
_entity.id
_entity.type
_entity.pdbx_description
1 polymer ?
#
loop_
_entity_poly.entity_id
_entity_poly.type
_entity_poly.pdbx_seq_one_letter_code
_entity_poly.pdbx_strand_id
1 'polypeptide(L)'
;MCTVYPLFVIRGVDDWIRDELREYNLEIQYVNNVHAVNKIEPADIIFIHAPIIDHEDEFLQMKYLHVYNDKKIVLVAPSRRYDKIYTKLNLFGIIHFKPGSDIKFLVCNMKTYIDHVYNMKLVRENRIRIYENLQNKKESEETSVRRALSNLVHTLVKNSEEYIAKESQILKYAKLFIDAIITKSSNYKMELLKKDTRILKESAVYYDIGMIFIKNSILDKETPLNETEYRDVRHHVIIGDSILENLISKYPGNEFLQTARCFIRHHHEWWNGTGYPDKLSKTNIPIESRIIAIIDAFDAMKDIRGYKHKMTDDEIFQEIKDKSGTQFDPELANIFISIKNKILDIK
;
A
#
# COMPACT_ATOMS: atom_id res chain seq x y z
N MET A 1 -11.73 -14.59 -12.83
CA MET A 1 -11.62 -13.97 -14.14
C MET A 1 -11.76 -12.46 -13.96
N CYS A 2 -10.86 -11.66 -14.50
CA CYS A 2 -10.95 -10.21 -14.44
C CYS A 2 -11.54 -9.72 -15.77
N THR A 3 -12.61 -8.95 -15.73
CA THR A 3 -13.29 -8.46 -16.94
C THR A 3 -12.80 -7.06 -17.25
N VAL A 4 -12.13 -6.89 -18.39
CA VAL A 4 -11.57 -5.63 -18.87
C VAL A 4 -12.34 -5.16 -20.07
N TYR A 5 -12.80 -3.90 -20.05
CA TYR A 5 -13.45 -3.25 -21.17
C TYR A 5 -12.58 -2.10 -21.68
N PRO A 6 -11.81 -2.29 -22.75
CA PRO A 6 -11.19 -1.19 -23.44
C PRO A 6 -12.21 -0.50 -24.34
N LEU A 7 -12.45 0.79 -24.10
CA LEU A 7 -13.16 1.68 -25.00
C LEU A 7 -12.12 2.35 -25.92
N PHE A 8 -11.84 1.70 -27.06
CA PHE A 8 -10.92 2.25 -28.05
C PHE A 8 -11.58 2.50 -29.39
N VAL A 9 -11.35 3.69 -29.96
CA VAL A 9 -11.59 4.03 -31.35
C VAL A 9 -10.24 4.25 -32.03
N ILE A 10 -9.36 3.26 -31.99
CA ILE A 10 -8.11 3.27 -32.77
C ILE A 10 -8.15 2.03 -33.65
N ARG A 11 -8.42 2.22 -34.96
CA ARG A 11 -8.42 1.12 -35.94
C ARG A 11 -7.07 0.39 -35.89
N GLY A 12 -7.10 -0.93 -35.77
CA GLY A 12 -5.94 -1.82 -35.86
C GLY A 12 -5.19 -2.09 -34.55
N VAL A 13 -5.69 -1.60 -33.40
CA VAL A 13 -5.08 -1.84 -32.08
C VAL A 13 -5.72 -3.01 -31.35
N ASP A 14 -6.97 -3.35 -31.70
CA ASP A 14 -7.82 -4.27 -30.95
C ASP A 14 -7.28 -5.70 -30.88
N ASP A 15 -6.85 -6.26 -32.01
CA ASP A 15 -6.35 -7.64 -32.06
C ASP A 15 -4.99 -7.79 -31.34
N TRP A 16 -4.14 -6.77 -31.47
CA TRP A 16 -2.83 -6.78 -30.84
C TRP A 16 -2.92 -6.63 -29.31
N ILE A 17 -3.81 -5.78 -28.79
CA ILE A 17 -4.07 -5.68 -27.34
C ILE A 17 -4.59 -7.01 -26.81
N ARG A 18 -5.48 -7.67 -27.54
CA ARG A 18 -6.01 -8.98 -27.17
C ARG A 18 -4.89 -10.03 -27.08
N ASP A 19 -3.98 -10.05 -28.04
CA ASP A 19 -2.86 -10.99 -28.06
C ASP A 19 -1.90 -10.75 -26.89
N GLU A 20 -1.54 -9.51 -26.62
CA GLU A 20 -0.63 -9.13 -25.53
C GLU A 20 -1.24 -9.36 -24.13
N LEU A 21 -2.56 -9.36 -24.01
CA LEU A 21 -3.26 -9.58 -22.74
C LEU A 21 -3.78 -11.01 -22.55
N ARG A 22 -3.48 -11.94 -23.47
CA ARG A 22 -3.93 -13.34 -23.40
C ARG A 22 -3.53 -14.05 -22.11
N GLU A 23 -2.36 -13.73 -21.56
CA GLU A 23 -1.84 -14.35 -20.32
C GLU A 23 -2.73 -14.09 -19.09
N TYR A 24 -3.56 -13.04 -19.13
CA TYR A 24 -4.42 -12.65 -18.00
C TYR A 24 -5.77 -13.38 -17.97
N ASN A 25 -6.08 -14.22 -18.95
CA ASN A 25 -7.39 -14.88 -19.08
C ASN A 25 -8.55 -13.88 -18.94
N LEU A 26 -8.48 -12.79 -19.70
CA LEU A 26 -9.42 -11.67 -19.63
C LEU A 26 -10.57 -11.87 -20.61
N GLU A 27 -11.79 -11.52 -20.19
CA GLU A 27 -12.89 -11.27 -21.11
C GLU A 27 -12.80 -9.82 -21.58
N ILE A 28 -12.45 -9.61 -22.85
CA ILE A 28 -12.29 -8.28 -23.45
C ILE A 28 -13.50 -7.99 -24.34
N GLN A 29 -14.25 -6.96 -23.96
CA GLN A 29 -15.38 -6.46 -24.76
C GLN A 29 -15.07 -5.03 -25.21
N TYR A 30 -15.34 -4.73 -26.47
CA TYR A 30 -15.10 -3.43 -27.08
C TYR A 30 -16.41 -2.65 -27.17
N VAL A 31 -16.39 -1.40 -26.74
CA VAL A 31 -17.52 -0.51 -26.79
C VAL A 31 -17.09 0.80 -27.47
N ASN A 32 -17.88 1.27 -28.40
CA ASN A 32 -17.57 2.42 -29.26
C ASN A 32 -18.13 3.75 -28.76
N ASN A 33 -18.88 3.75 -27.66
CA ASN A 33 -19.37 4.97 -27.02
C ASN A 33 -19.67 4.76 -25.52
N VAL A 34 -19.72 5.86 -24.76
CA VAL A 34 -19.96 5.83 -23.31
C VAL A 34 -21.36 5.32 -22.94
N HIS A 35 -22.37 5.53 -23.79
CA HIS A 35 -23.74 5.07 -23.54
C HIS A 35 -23.86 3.53 -23.53
N ALA A 36 -23.03 2.86 -24.34
CA ALA A 36 -23.02 1.41 -24.39
C ALA A 36 -22.46 0.77 -23.10
N VAL A 37 -21.63 1.50 -22.33
CA VAL A 37 -21.04 1.03 -21.05
C VAL A 37 -22.12 0.73 -20.00
N ASN A 38 -23.26 1.42 -20.04
CA ASN A 38 -24.37 1.18 -19.12
C ASN A 38 -25.08 -0.16 -19.34
N LYS A 39 -24.93 -0.76 -20.52
CA LYS A 39 -25.56 -2.02 -20.92
C LYS A 39 -24.65 -3.23 -20.72
N ILE A 40 -23.43 -3.01 -20.26
CA ILE A 40 -22.41 -4.04 -20.09
C ILE A 40 -22.52 -4.63 -18.69
N GLU A 41 -22.37 -5.93 -18.57
CA GLU A 41 -22.28 -6.62 -17.28
C GLU A 41 -21.13 -6.06 -16.42
N PRO A 42 -21.14 -6.25 -15.09
CA PRO A 42 -20.19 -5.61 -14.20
C PRO A 42 -18.73 -5.91 -14.62
N ALA A 43 -18.04 -4.88 -15.09
CA ALA A 43 -16.64 -4.94 -15.45
C ALA A 43 -15.75 -4.64 -14.26
N ASP A 44 -14.62 -5.32 -14.17
CA ASP A 44 -13.61 -5.06 -13.12
C ASP A 44 -12.82 -3.77 -13.40
N ILE A 45 -12.53 -3.47 -14.67
CA ILE A 45 -11.83 -2.26 -15.10
C ILE A 45 -12.29 -1.81 -16.49
N ILE A 46 -12.33 -0.50 -16.71
CA ILE A 46 -12.71 0.12 -17.98
C ILE A 46 -11.63 1.10 -18.41
N PHE A 47 -11.09 0.92 -19.62
CA PHE A 47 -10.20 1.89 -20.24
C PHE A 47 -10.98 2.75 -21.23
N ILE A 48 -10.94 4.07 -21.07
CA ILE A 48 -11.66 5.02 -21.91
C ILE A 48 -10.67 5.91 -22.63
N HIS A 49 -10.77 5.99 -23.96
CA HIS A 49 -10.00 6.94 -24.76
C HIS A 49 -10.58 8.35 -24.63
N ALA A 50 -9.78 9.29 -24.13
CA ALA A 50 -10.23 10.64 -23.78
C ALA A 50 -10.94 11.42 -24.92
N PRO A 51 -10.54 11.32 -26.19
CA PRO A 51 -11.25 11.99 -27.30
C PRO A 51 -12.72 11.61 -27.47
N ILE A 52 -13.17 10.51 -26.87
CA ILE A 52 -14.59 10.11 -26.88
C ILE A 52 -15.44 10.98 -25.94
N ILE A 53 -14.79 11.75 -25.03
CA ILE A 53 -15.42 12.54 -23.97
C ILE A 53 -15.39 14.03 -24.36
N ASP A 54 -15.94 14.40 -25.49
CA ASP A 54 -15.91 15.79 -25.95
C ASP A 54 -17.15 16.60 -25.49
N HIS A 55 -18.18 15.96 -24.94
CA HIS A 55 -19.42 16.59 -24.51
C HIS A 55 -19.65 16.52 -23.00
N GLU A 56 -20.21 17.57 -22.41
CA GLU A 56 -20.47 17.70 -20.96
C GLU A 56 -21.42 16.61 -20.41
N ASP A 57 -22.35 16.14 -21.23
CA ASP A 57 -23.28 15.05 -20.88
C ASP A 57 -22.56 13.69 -20.73
N GLU A 58 -21.56 13.41 -21.56
CA GLU A 58 -20.73 12.20 -21.46
C GLU A 58 -19.88 12.20 -20.21
N PHE A 59 -19.39 13.38 -19.82
CA PHE A 59 -18.67 13.61 -18.58
C PHE A 59 -19.52 13.31 -17.33
N LEU A 60 -20.78 13.72 -17.32
CA LEU A 60 -21.74 13.42 -16.25
C LEU A 60 -22.04 11.93 -16.17
N GLN A 61 -22.13 11.23 -17.30
CA GLN A 61 -22.35 9.79 -17.34
C GLN A 61 -21.13 9.00 -16.80
N MET A 62 -19.91 9.42 -17.09
CA MET A 62 -18.72 8.83 -16.50
C MET A 62 -18.69 8.98 -14.98
N LYS A 63 -19.11 10.15 -14.47
CA LYS A 63 -19.26 10.38 -13.03
C LYS A 63 -20.28 9.41 -12.41
N TYR A 64 -21.39 9.18 -13.08
CA TYR A 64 -22.40 8.21 -12.67
C TYR A 64 -21.85 6.79 -12.63
N LEU A 65 -21.15 6.35 -13.67
CA LEU A 65 -20.55 5.01 -13.76
C LEU A 65 -19.52 4.78 -12.64
N HIS A 66 -18.69 5.79 -12.36
CA HIS A 66 -17.65 5.68 -11.34
C HIS A 66 -18.22 5.65 -9.92
N VAL A 67 -19.16 6.57 -9.61
CA VAL A 67 -19.68 6.76 -8.25
C VAL A 67 -20.68 5.69 -7.85
N TYR A 68 -21.57 5.27 -8.78
CA TYR A 68 -22.68 4.38 -8.44
C TYR A 68 -22.44 2.91 -8.74
N ASN A 69 -21.51 2.58 -9.65
CA ASN A 69 -21.26 1.20 -10.06
C ASN A 69 -19.92 0.63 -9.59
N ASP A 70 -19.17 1.36 -8.75
CA ASP A 70 -17.83 0.98 -8.23
C ASP A 70 -16.87 0.52 -9.34
N LYS A 71 -17.02 1.07 -10.56
CA LYS A 71 -16.20 0.71 -11.70
C LYS A 71 -14.86 1.41 -11.66
N LYS A 72 -13.79 0.67 -11.92
CA LYS A 72 -12.43 1.22 -12.00
C LYS A 72 -12.21 1.77 -13.41
N ILE A 73 -12.25 3.09 -13.57
CA ILE A 73 -12.11 3.77 -14.85
C ILE A 73 -10.71 4.34 -15.00
N VAL A 74 -10.03 3.95 -16.10
CA VAL A 74 -8.73 4.47 -16.50
C VAL A 74 -8.88 5.28 -17.77
N LEU A 75 -8.47 6.54 -17.74
CA LEU A 75 -8.52 7.43 -18.89
C LEU A 75 -7.25 7.28 -19.72
N VAL A 76 -7.40 7.00 -21.02
CA VAL A 76 -6.29 7.01 -21.98
C VAL A 76 -6.31 8.35 -22.73
N ALA A 77 -5.38 9.24 -22.40
CA ALA A 77 -5.39 10.64 -22.81
C ALA A 77 -4.23 10.96 -23.78
N PRO A 78 -4.52 11.58 -24.95
CA PRO A 78 -3.49 11.93 -25.93
C PRO A 78 -2.64 13.15 -25.52
N SER A 79 -3.06 13.89 -24.48
CA SER A 79 -2.32 15.04 -23.99
C SER A 79 -2.70 15.36 -22.54
N ARG A 80 -1.87 16.17 -21.85
CA ARG A 80 -2.10 16.62 -20.47
C ARG A 80 -3.32 17.53 -20.29
N ARG A 81 -3.95 18.02 -21.37
CA ARG A 81 -5.19 18.81 -21.26
C ARG A 81 -6.32 18.05 -20.53
N TYR A 82 -6.28 16.72 -20.54
CA TYR A 82 -7.26 15.86 -19.89
C TYR A 82 -7.00 15.61 -18.40
N ASP A 83 -5.88 16.10 -17.84
CA ASP A 83 -5.56 15.93 -16.42
C ASP A 83 -6.60 16.56 -15.50
N LYS A 84 -7.22 17.65 -15.94
CA LYS A 84 -8.33 18.30 -15.21
C LYS A 84 -9.57 17.38 -15.11
N ILE A 85 -9.85 16.62 -16.15
CA ILE A 85 -10.95 15.64 -16.18
C ILE A 85 -10.64 14.51 -15.19
N TYR A 86 -9.43 13.96 -15.24
CA TYR A 86 -8.97 12.95 -14.32
C TYR A 86 -9.14 13.38 -12.85
N THR A 87 -8.64 14.57 -12.50
CA THR A 87 -8.71 15.11 -11.15
C THR A 87 -10.16 15.39 -10.72
N LYS A 88 -10.98 15.98 -11.59
CA LYS A 88 -12.37 16.36 -11.28
C LYS A 88 -13.27 15.13 -11.06
N LEU A 89 -13.03 14.03 -11.78
CA LEU A 89 -13.78 12.78 -11.65
C LEU A 89 -13.21 11.82 -10.61
N ASN A 90 -12.02 12.08 -10.08
CA ASN A 90 -11.32 11.17 -9.18
C ASN A 90 -11.23 9.75 -9.77
N LEU A 91 -10.83 9.64 -11.03
CA LEU A 91 -10.76 8.37 -11.74
C LEU A 91 -9.67 7.46 -11.14
N PHE A 92 -9.80 6.17 -11.38
CA PHE A 92 -8.85 5.16 -10.91
C PHE A 92 -7.44 5.34 -11.49
N GLY A 93 -7.31 5.86 -12.72
CA GLY A 93 -6.03 6.15 -13.32
C GLY A 93 -6.11 6.95 -14.61
N ILE A 94 -4.94 7.41 -15.06
CA ILE A 94 -4.75 8.06 -16.35
C ILE A 94 -3.49 7.52 -17.04
N ILE A 95 -3.59 7.24 -18.35
CA ILE A 95 -2.47 6.86 -19.20
C ILE A 95 -2.31 7.93 -20.27
N HIS A 96 -1.16 8.61 -20.31
CA HIS A 96 -0.84 9.54 -21.37
C HIS A 96 -0.28 8.79 -22.57
N PHE A 97 -1.08 8.72 -23.65
CA PHE A 97 -0.71 8.05 -24.88
C PHE A 97 -0.97 8.94 -26.10
N LYS A 98 0.10 9.39 -26.76
CA LYS A 98 0.00 10.22 -27.97
C LYS A 98 -0.19 9.34 -29.21
N PRO A 99 -0.98 9.78 -30.21
CA PRO A 99 -1.03 9.14 -31.51
C PRO A 99 0.38 9.01 -32.11
N GLY A 100 0.75 7.82 -32.59
CA GLY A 100 2.07 7.52 -33.12
C GLY A 100 3.13 7.10 -32.07
N SER A 101 2.80 7.08 -30.79
CA SER A 101 3.68 6.47 -29.77
C SER A 101 3.68 4.95 -29.88
N ASP A 102 4.74 4.31 -29.32
CA ASP A 102 4.83 2.85 -29.28
C ASP A 102 3.66 2.26 -28.49
N ILE A 103 2.89 1.42 -29.16
CA ILE A 103 1.74 0.72 -28.58
C ILE A 103 2.14 -0.15 -27.39
N LYS A 104 3.37 -0.71 -27.40
CA LYS A 104 3.89 -1.48 -26.25
C LYS A 104 3.87 -0.69 -24.96
N PHE A 105 4.13 0.62 -25.02
CA PHE A 105 4.03 1.51 -23.88
C PHE A 105 2.60 1.59 -23.32
N LEU A 106 1.59 1.70 -24.21
CA LEU A 106 0.18 1.72 -23.80
C LEU A 106 -0.19 0.41 -23.09
N VAL A 107 0.15 -0.73 -23.69
CA VAL A 107 -0.17 -2.05 -23.13
C VAL A 107 0.55 -2.29 -21.80
N CYS A 108 1.80 -1.91 -21.67
CA CYS A 108 2.54 -2.02 -20.41
C CYS A 108 1.84 -1.25 -19.28
N ASN A 109 1.36 -0.03 -19.56
CA ASN A 109 0.59 0.74 -18.59
C ASN A 109 -0.79 0.14 -18.31
N MET A 110 -1.47 -0.39 -19.32
CA MET A 110 -2.75 -1.11 -19.12
C MET A 110 -2.55 -2.35 -18.24
N LYS A 111 -1.52 -3.16 -18.50
CA LYS A 111 -1.15 -4.32 -17.67
C LYS A 111 -0.98 -3.92 -16.21
N THR A 112 -0.32 -2.81 -15.93
CA THR A 112 -0.15 -2.30 -14.56
C THR A 112 -1.48 -2.05 -13.84
N TYR A 113 -2.47 -1.46 -14.52
CA TYR A 113 -3.79 -1.23 -13.93
C TYR A 113 -4.58 -2.53 -13.79
N ILE A 114 -4.46 -3.45 -14.75
CA ILE A 114 -5.07 -4.79 -14.71
C ILE A 114 -4.52 -5.58 -13.52
N ASP A 115 -3.20 -5.61 -13.35
CA ASP A 115 -2.54 -6.27 -12.22
C ASP A 115 -3.04 -5.71 -10.88
N HIS A 116 -3.17 -4.40 -10.79
CA HIS A 116 -3.68 -3.77 -9.59
C HIS A 116 -5.11 -4.20 -9.27
N VAL A 117 -6.02 -4.17 -10.27
CA VAL A 117 -7.42 -4.61 -10.09
C VAL A 117 -7.49 -6.11 -9.80
N TYR A 118 -6.69 -6.92 -10.48
CA TYR A 118 -6.59 -8.36 -10.25
C TYR A 118 -6.16 -8.66 -8.81
N ASN A 119 -5.13 -7.97 -8.32
CA ASN A 119 -4.67 -8.11 -6.94
C ASN A 119 -5.74 -7.68 -5.93
N MET A 120 -6.45 -6.58 -6.18
CA MET A 120 -7.60 -6.15 -5.35
C MET A 120 -8.70 -7.23 -5.31
N LYS A 121 -8.99 -7.87 -6.44
CA LYS A 121 -9.99 -8.94 -6.53
C LYS A 121 -9.53 -10.18 -5.78
N LEU A 122 -8.25 -10.57 -5.93
CA LEU A 122 -7.65 -11.69 -5.20
C LEU A 122 -7.70 -11.45 -3.68
N VAL A 123 -7.41 -10.23 -3.24
CA VAL A 123 -7.58 -9.81 -1.83
C VAL A 123 -9.02 -9.99 -1.38
N ARG A 124 -9.99 -9.57 -2.19
CA ARG A 124 -11.42 -9.69 -1.89
C ARG A 124 -11.88 -11.14 -1.81
N GLU A 125 -11.47 -11.97 -2.75
CA GLU A 125 -11.83 -13.40 -2.80
C GLU A 125 -11.16 -14.19 -1.65
N ASN A 126 -9.89 -13.95 -1.37
CA ASN A 126 -9.21 -14.53 -0.22
C ASN A 126 -9.86 -14.11 1.10
N ARG A 127 -10.33 -12.87 1.19
CA ARG A 127 -11.08 -12.36 2.31
C ARG A 127 -12.39 -13.12 2.53
N ILE A 128 -13.15 -13.43 1.46
CA ILE A 128 -14.37 -14.25 1.56
C ILE A 128 -14.03 -15.65 2.06
N ARG A 129 -13.00 -16.28 1.51
CA ARG A 129 -12.50 -17.59 1.92
C ARG A 129 -12.06 -17.62 3.40
N ILE A 130 -11.44 -16.54 3.85
CA ILE A 130 -11.07 -16.32 5.25
C ILE A 130 -12.31 -16.28 6.13
N TYR A 131 -13.37 -15.58 5.72
CA TYR A 131 -14.64 -15.51 6.44
C TYR A 131 -15.29 -16.87 6.64
N GLU A 132 -15.35 -17.68 5.58
CA GLU A 132 -15.92 -19.03 5.61
C GLU A 132 -15.15 -19.95 6.55
N ASN A 133 -13.80 -19.86 6.55
CA ASN A 133 -12.94 -20.62 7.46
C ASN A 133 -13.02 -20.18 8.92
N LEU A 134 -13.28 -18.87 9.18
CA LEU A 134 -13.43 -18.33 10.52
C LEU A 134 -14.70 -18.83 11.24
N GLN A 135 -15.78 -19.06 10.49
CA GLN A 135 -17.03 -19.57 11.05
C GLN A 135 -16.94 -21.04 11.52
N ASN A 136 -15.98 -21.80 11.01
CA ASN A 136 -15.87 -23.24 11.22
C ASN A 136 -14.85 -23.67 12.31
N LYS A 137 -14.16 -22.75 12.98
CA LYS A 137 -13.14 -23.08 13.98
C LYS A 137 -13.39 -22.45 15.36
N LYS A 138 -13.20 -23.26 16.43
CA LYS A 138 -13.19 -22.83 17.85
C LYS A 138 -11.95 -22.00 18.26
N GLU A 139 -11.26 -21.34 17.36
CA GLU A 139 -10.14 -20.45 17.68
C GLU A 139 -10.65 -19.08 18.14
N SER A 140 -9.90 -18.37 18.97
CA SER A 140 -10.27 -17.01 19.33
C SER A 140 -10.32 -16.17 18.05
N GLU A 141 -11.31 -15.32 17.93
CA GLU A 141 -11.54 -14.44 16.77
C GLU A 141 -10.27 -13.68 16.36
N GLU A 142 -9.51 -13.23 17.35
CA GLU A 142 -8.27 -12.51 17.18
C GLU A 142 -7.17 -13.33 16.50
N THR A 143 -6.95 -14.57 16.94
CA THR A 143 -5.97 -15.49 16.36
C THR A 143 -6.32 -15.83 14.92
N SER A 144 -7.60 -16.01 14.63
CA SER A 144 -8.12 -16.33 13.32
C SER A 144 -7.94 -15.14 12.36
N VAL A 145 -8.26 -13.92 12.78
CA VAL A 145 -8.07 -12.70 12.00
C VAL A 145 -6.59 -12.46 11.70
N ARG A 146 -5.72 -12.64 12.68
CA ARG A 146 -4.27 -12.50 12.51
C ARG A 146 -3.72 -13.51 11.49
N ARG A 147 -4.08 -14.80 11.62
CA ARG A 147 -3.67 -15.84 10.68
C ARG A 147 -4.16 -15.56 9.27
N ALA A 148 -5.38 -15.06 9.16
CA ALA A 148 -5.99 -14.68 7.91
C ALA A 148 -5.24 -13.52 7.23
N LEU A 149 -4.87 -12.49 7.99
CA LEU A 149 -4.08 -11.35 7.48
C LEU A 149 -2.69 -11.83 7.03
N SER A 150 -2.02 -12.64 7.83
CA SER A 150 -0.71 -13.22 7.48
C SER A 150 -0.79 -14.04 6.19
N ASN A 151 -1.76 -14.94 6.06
CA ASN A 151 -1.95 -15.74 4.85
C ASN A 151 -2.23 -14.87 3.61
N LEU A 152 -3.02 -13.81 3.77
CA LEU A 152 -3.30 -12.87 2.70
C LEU A 152 -2.03 -12.18 2.21
N VAL A 153 -1.24 -11.65 3.14
CA VAL A 153 0.03 -10.97 2.84
C VAL A 153 0.99 -11.91 2.11
N HIS A 154 1.22 -13.12 2.65
CA HIS A 154 2.11 -14.11 2.04
C HIS A 154 1.64 -14.57 0.65
N THR A 155 0.34 -14.55 0.39
CA THR A 155 -0.22 -14.90 -0.93
C THR A 155 0.01 -13.80 -1.97
N LEU A 156 0.04 -12.54 -1.54
CA LEU A 156 0.14 -11.38 -2.43
C LEU A 156 1.58 -10.95 -2.72
N VAL A 157 2.53 -11.35 -1.87
CA VAL A 157 3.93 -10.94 -2.02
C VAL A 157 4.63 -11.80 -3.08
N LYS A 158 5.26 -11.15 -4.06
CA LYS A 158 5.96 -11.80 -5.19
C LYS A 158 7.14 -12.68 -4.74
N ASN A 159 7.87 -12.25 -3.71
CA ASN A 159 8.96 -13.00 -3.09
C ASN A 159 8.63 -13.28 -1.63
N SER A 160 7.87 -14.36 -1.41
CA SER A 160 7.37 -14.72 -0.08
C SER A 160 8.49 -15.04 0.92
N GLU A 161 9.61 -15.60 0.48
CA GLU A 161 10.73 -15.95 1.36
C GLU A 161 11.44 -14.70 1.92
N GLU A 162 11.72 -13.72 1.06
CA GLU A 162 12.33 -12.45 1.46
C GLU A 162 11.41 -11.66 2.40
N TYR A 163 10.12 -11.64 2.08
CA TYR A 163 9.11 -10.98 2.93
C TYR A 163 9.02 -11.63 4.30
N ILE A 164 8.97 -12.97 4.39
CA ILE A 164 8.94 -13.72 5.64
C ILE A 164 10.21 -13.45 6.46
N ALA A 165 11.37 -13.39 5.81
CA ALA A 165 12.62 -13.06 6.47
C ALA A 165 12.59 -11.64 7.07
N LYS A 166 12.12 -10.65 6.30
CA LYS A 166 11.94 -9.28 6.77
C LYS A 166 10.92 -9.19 7.92
N GLU A 167 9.77 -9.84 7.80
CA GLU A 167 8.74 -9.92 8.85
C GLU A 167 9.32 -10.48 10.15
N SER A 168 10.08 -11.58 10.06
CA SER A 168 10.78 -12.19 11.20
C SER A 168 11.77 -11.23 11.86
N GLN A 169 12.51 -10.47 11.05
CA GLN A 169 13.49 -9.51 11.51
C GLN A 169 12.83 -8.34 12.24
N ILE A 170 11.80 -7.74 11.64
CA ILE A 170 11.02 -6.66 12.26
C ILE A 170 10.39 -7.11 13.57
N LEU A 171 9.84 -8.33 13.62
CA LEU A 171 9.29 -8.89 14.85
C LEU A 171 10.34 -8.98 15.97
N LYS A 172 11.58 -9.40 15.67
CA LYS A 172 12.66 -9.46 16.65
C LYS A 172 13.04 -8.06 17.15
N TYR A 173 13.15 -7.07 16.27
CA TYR A 173 13.41 -5.68 16.63
C TYR A 173 12.28 -5.11 17.50
N ALA A 174 11.03 -5.30 17.10
CA ALA A 174 9.87 -4.81 17.84
C ALA A 174 9.79 -5.42 19.24
N LYS A 175 10.00 -6.74 19.39
CA LYS A 175 10.03 -7.41 20.69
C LYS A 175 11.08 -6.79 21.60
N LEU A 176 12.32 -6.70 21.13
CA LEU A 176 13.43 -6.19 21.94
C LEU A 176 13.22 -4.72 22.32
N PHE A 177 12.77 -3.89 21.39
CA PHE A 177 12.61 -2.47 21.62
C PHE A 177 11.43 -2.17 22.54
N ILE A 178 10.26 -2.80 22.35
CA ILE A 178 9.10 -2.65 23.22
C ILE A 178 9.44 -3.09 24.66
N ASP A 179 10.14 -4.21 24.84
CA ASP A 179 10.58 -4.66 26.17
C ASP A 179 11.55 -3.67 26.81
N ALA A 180 12.43 -3.05 26.02
CA ALA A 180 13.32 -2.02 26.51
C ALA A 180 12.55 -0.76 26.94
N ILE A 181 11.52 -0.34 26.19
CA ILE A 181 10.68 0.81 26.55
C ILE A 181 9.96 0.53 27.87
N ILE A 182 9.33 -0.62 28.01
CA ILE A 182 8.63 -1.02 29.24
C ILE A 182 9.58 -1.02 30.44
N THR A 183 10.85 -1.39 30.24
CA THR A 183 11.84 -1.49 31.31
C THR A 183 12.44 -0.13 31.68
N LYS A 184 12.73 0.72 30.68
CA LYS A 184 13.55 1.92 30.82
C LYS A 184 12.77 3.24 30.81
N SER A 185 11.58 3.27 30.16
CA SER A 185 10.81 4.51 30.07
C SER A 185 9.99 4.75 31.33
N SER A 186 10.05 5.97 31.85
CA SER A 186 9.12 6.44 32.90
C SER A 186 7.80 6.97 32.30
N ASN A 187 7.84 7.53 31.09
CA ASN A 187 6.70 8.19 30.48
C ASN A 187 5.79 7.20 29.73
N TYR A 188 6.37 6.25 28.99
CA TYR A 188 5.61 5.36 28.09
C TYR A 188 5.30 3.99 28.67
N LYS A 189 5.96 3.59 29.77
CA LYS A 189 5.74 2.30 30.42
C LYS A 189 4.26 2.02 30.69
N MET A 190 3.58 2.96 31.34
CA MET A 190 2.18 2.78 31.71
C MET A 190 1.23 2.80 30.51
N GLU A 191 1.58 3.54 29.45
CA GLU A 191 0.82 3.54 28.20
C GLU A 191 0.89 2.17 27.51
N LEU A 192 2.09 1.58 27.42
CA LEU A 192 2.30 0.27 26.81
C LEU A 192 1.72 -0.88 27.64
N LEU A 193 1.80 -0.81 28.98
CA LEU A 193 1.26 -1.86 29.86
C LEU A 193 -0.28 -1.89 29.88
N LYS A 194 -0.96 -0.86 29.42
CA LYS A 194 -2.43 -0.87 29.23
C LYS A 194 -2.86 -1.63 27.98
N LYS A 195 -1.93 -1.95 27.08
CA LYS A 195 -2.15 -2.69 25.84
C LYS A 195 -1.68 -4.14 26.01
N ASP A 196 -2.25 -5.07 25.26
CA ASP A 196 -1.68 -6.41 25.17
C ASP A 196 -0.32 -6.31 24.43
N THR A 197 0.76 -6.48 25.21
CA THR A 197 2.12 -6.35 24.69
C THR A 197 2.48 -7.43 23.66
N ARG A 198 1.79 -8.58 23.68
CA ARG A 198 1.92 -9.62 22.64
C ARG A 198 1.32 -9.12 21.34
N ILE A 199 0.10 -8.60 21.37
CA ILE A 199 -0.58 -8.02 20.20
C ILE A 199 0.25 -6.87 19.64
N LEU A 200 0.72 -5.97 20.49
CA LEU A 200 1.56 -4.86 20.09
C LEU A 200 2.80 -5.31 19.31
N LYS A 201 3.52 -6.31 19.79
CA LYS A 201 4.72 -6.86 19.14
C LYS A 201 4.41 -7.55 17.82
N GLU A 202 3.34 -8.34 17.79
CA GLU A 202 2.98 -9.16 16.63
C GLU A 202 2.33 -8.34 15.51
N SER A 203 1.64 -7.23 15.82
CA SER A 203 1.02 -6.37 14.83
C SER A 203 2.02 -5.42 14.14
N ALA A 204 3.19 -5.18 14.75
CA ALA A 204 4.21 -4.30 14.20
C ALA A 204 4.72 -4.71 12.80
N VAL A 205 4.73 -6.01 12.49
CA VAL A 205 5.24 -6.54 11.21
C VAL A 205 4.41 -6.12 9.99
N TYR A 206 3.19 -5.65 10.20
CA TYR A 206 2.27 -5.25 9.12
C TYR A 206 2.36 -3.77 8.73
N TYR A 207 3.29 -3.00 9.32
CA TYR A 207 3.37 -1.56 9.13
C TYR A 207 3.43 -1.13 7.65
N ASP A 208 4.08 -1.93 6.83
CA ASP A 208 4.28 -1.71 5.39
C ASP A 208 3.32 -2.50 4.48
N ILE A 209 2.22 -3.06 5.01
CA ILE A 209 1.30 -3.92 4.23
C ILE A 209 0.81 -3.27 2.94
N GLY A 210 0.69 -1.95 2.91
CA GLY A 210 0.27 -1.21 1.71
C GLY A 210 1.30 -1.21 0.58
N MET A 211 2.58 -1.52 0.87
CA MET A 211 3.64 -1.61 -0.15
C MET A 211 3.38 -2.71 -1.17
N ILE A 212 2.62 -3.74 -0.81
CA ILE A 212 2.22 -4.84 -1.71
C ILE A 212 1.48 -4.31 -2.95
N PHE A 213 0.84 -3.14 -2.84
CA PHE A 213 0.06 -2.52 -3.90
C PHE A 213 0.80 -1.42 -4.66
N ILE A 214 2.06 -1.17 -4.31
CA ILE A 214 2.93 -0.28 -5.06
C ILE A 214 3.53 -1.04 -6.25
N LYS A 215 3.61 -0.36 -7.40
CA LYS A 215 4.10 -0.95 -8.64
C LYS A 215 5.52 -1.49 -8.48
N ASN A 216 5.75 -2.74 -8.86
CA ASN A 216 7.09 -3.33 -8.86
C ASN A 216 8.09 -2.51 -9.68
N SER A 217 7.67 -1.91 -10.81
CA SER A 217 8.53 -1.03 -11.62
C SER A 217 9.04 0.21 -10.87
N ILE A 218 8.39 0.59 -9.77
CA ILE A 218 8.85 1.67 -8.89
C ILE A 218 9.73 1.09 -7.79
N LEU A 219 9.34 -0.04 -7.20
CA LEU A 219 10.08 -0.67 -6.09
C LEU A 219 11.42 -1.25 -6.54
N ASP A 220 11.45 -1.87 -7.75
CA ASP A 220 12.65 -2.50 -8.32
C ASP A 220 13.57 -1.49 -9.05
N LYS A 221 13.27 -0.18 -8.96
CA LYS A 221 14.01 0.86 -9.69
C LYS A 221 15.39 1.09 -9.07
N GLU A 222 16.45 0.97 -9.88
CA GLU A 222 17.84 1.19 -9.46
C GLU A 222 18.25 2.68 -9.44
N THR A 223 17.44 3.56 -10.06
CA THR A 223 17.68 5.01 -10.07
C THR A 223 16.78 5.73 -9.07
N PRO A 224 17.13 6.97 -8.64
CA PRO A 224 16.28 7.74 -7.74
C PRO A 224 14.86 7.90 -8.29
N LEU A 225 13.88 7.83 -7.39
CA LEU A 225 12.48 8.05 -7.74
C LEU A 225 12.25 9.52 -8.11
N ASN A 226 11.44 9.76 -9.13
CA ASN A 226 10.95 11.09 -9.43
C ASN A 226 9.82 11.49 -8.46
N GLU A 227 9.37 12.76 -8.49
CA GLU A 227 8.36 13.28 -7.57
C GLU A 227 7.02 12.52 -7.63
N THR A 228 6.62 12.07 -8.81
CA THR A 228 5.37 11.31 -8.99
C THR A 228 5.50 9.91 -8.40
N GLU A 229 6.59 9.21 -8.70
CA GLU A 229 6.90 7.89 -8.14
C GLU A 229 7.04 7.95 -6.61
N TYR A 230 7.70 9.00 -6.10
CA TYR A 230 7.84 9.20 -4.66
C TYR A 230 6.48 9.42 -3.98
N ARG A 231 5.59 10.17 -4.62
CA ARG A 231 4.21 10.36 -4.15
C ARG A 231 3.44 9.03 -4.17
N ASP A 232 3.56 8.23 -5.23
CA ASP A 232 2.91 6.94 -5.33
C ASP A 232 3.37 6.00 -4.20
N VAL A 233 4.68 5.95 -3.91
CA VAL A 233 5.20 5.18 -2.78
C VAL A 233 4.60 5.66 -1.45
N ARG A 234 4.51 6.98 -1.22
CA ARG A 234 3.93 7.52 0.02
C ARG A 234 2.47 7.13 0.25
N HIS A 235 1.74 6.80 -0.80
CA HIS A 235 0.35 6.34 -0.67
C HIS A 235 0.20 4.97 0.00
N HIS A 236 1.28 4.19 0.19
CA HIS A 236 1.18 2.87 0.84
C HIS A 236 0.55 2.97 2.24
N VAL A 237 0.79 4.03 2.99
CA VAL A 237 0.19 4.21 4.34
C VAL A 237 -1.33 4.33 4.28
N ILE A 238 -1.85 5.04 3.27
CA ILE A 238 -3.30 5.21 3.04
C ILE A 238 -3.91 3.91 2.52
N ILE A 239 -3.23 3.22 1.62
CA ILE A 239 -3.68 1.92 1.09
C ILE A 239 -3.76 0.90 2.22
N GLY A 240 -2.71 0.78 3.01
CA GLY A 240 -2.67 -0.12 4.16
C GLY A 240 -3.73 0.20 5.20
N ASP A 241 -3.94 1.48 5.53
CA ASP A 241 -5.00 1.96 6.42
C ASP A 241 -6.39 1.55 5.92
N SER A 242 -6.68 1.75 4.63
CA SER A 242 -7.96 1.39 4.03
C SER A 242 -8.25 -0.13 4.05
N ILE A 243 -7.21 -0.96 3.94
CA ILE A 243 -7.33 -2.42 4.07
C ILE A 243 -7.79 -2.77 5.50
N LEU A 244 -7.12 -2.21 6.51
CA LEU A 244 -7.44 -2.48 7.90
C LEU A 244 -8.79 -1.88 8.30
N GLU A 245 -9.16 -0.69 7.84
CA GLU A 245 -10.45 -0.07 8.11
C GLU A 245 -11.61 -0.95 7.66
N ASN A 246 -11.49 -1.55 6.48
CA ASN A 246 -12.47 -2.52 5.97
C ASN A 246 -12.60 -3.77 6.87
N LEU A 247 -11.51 -4.22 7.47
CA LEU A 247 -11.52 -5.34 8.41
C LEU A 247 -12.10 -4.91 9.77
N ILE A 248 -11.68 -3.76 10.29
CA ILE A 248 -12.15 -3.20 11.56
C ILE A 248 -13.68 -2.95 11.52
N SER A 249 -14.22 -2.47 10.39
CA SER A 249 -15.68 -2.28 10.25
C SER A 249 -16.48 -3.57 10.48
N LYS A 250 -15.88 -4.73 10.29
CA LYS A 250 -16.50 -6.05 10.49
C LYS A 250 -16.16 -6.70 11.81
N TYR A 251 -15.02 -6.33 12.39
CA TYR A 251 -14.53 -6.78 13.69
C TYR A 251 -14.14 -5.58 14.55
N PRO A 252 -15.11 -4.73 14.94
CA PRO A 252 -14.83 -3.43 15.59
C PRO A 252 -14.15 -3.56 16.97
N GLY A 253 -14.30 -4.72 17.62
CA GLY A 253 -13.66 -5.02 18.90
C GLY A 253 -12.27 -5.67 18.79
N ASN A 254 -11.78 -5.93 17.58
CA ASN A 254 -10.52 -6.65 17.39
C ASN A 254 -9.32 -5.74 17.69
N GLU A 255 -8.66 -5.96 18.81
CA GLU A 255 -7.53 -5.15 19.29
C GLU A 255 -6.31 -5.28 18.36
N PHE A 256 -6.07 -6.47 17.79
CA PHE A 256 -4.96 -6.68 16.86
C PHE A 256 -5.08 -5.79 15.62
N LEU A 257 -6.26 -5.72 15.00
CA LEU A 257 -6.49 -4.89 13.82
C LEU A 257 -6.33 -3.40 14.14
N GLN A 258 -6.87 -2.96 15.29
CA GLN A 258 -6.76 -1.56 15.71
C GLN A 258 -5.30 -1.17 15.96
N THR A 259 -4.54 -2.04 16.63
CA THR A 259 -3.12 -1.83 16.91
C THR A 259 -2.30 -1.83 15.62
N ALA A 260 -2.54 -2.78 14.72
CA ALA A 260 -1.88 -2.82 13.41
C ALA A 260 -2.15 -1.56 12.58
N ARG A 261 -3.37 -1.04 12.62
CA ARG A 261 -3.74 0.21 11.94
C ARG A 261 -2.91 1.40 12.42
N CYS A 262 -2.65 1.50 13.73
CA CYS A 262 -1.78 2.54 14.28
C CYS A 262 -0.36 2.46 13.71
N PHE A 263 0.22 1.27 13.60
CA PHE A 263 1.52 1.09 12.96
C PHE A 263 1.51 1.51 11.50
N ILE A 264 0.49 1.13 10.73
CA ILE A 264 0.42 1.32 9.28
C ILE A 264 0.27 2.80 8.91
N ARG A 265 -0.71 3.49 9.47
CA ARG A 265 -1.11 4.82 8.99
C ARG A 265 -0.07 5.91 9.27
N HIS A 266 0.57 5.87 10.45
CA HIS A 266 1.31 7.02 10.95
C HIS A 266 2.82 6.79 11.13
N HIS A 267 3.40 5.67 10.64
CA HIS A 267 4.84 5.40 10.84
C HIS A 267 5.77 6.36 10.10
N HIS A 268 5.24 7.10 9.13
CA HIS A 268 5.97 8.17 8.45
C HIS A 268 5.62 9.58 8.97
N GLU A 269 4.88 9.66 10.07
CA GLU A 269 4.78 10.92 10.79
C GLU A 269 6.09 11.24 11.49
N TRP A 270 6.45 12.51 11.51
CA TRP A 270 7.66 12.97 12.15
C TRP A 270 7.35 13.70 13.44
N TRP A 271 8.18 13.52 14.44
CA TRP A 271 8.00 14.14 15.77
C TRP A 271 7.73 15.64 15.69
N ASN A 272 8.38 16.37 14.78
CA ASN A 272 8.20 17.81 14.58
C ASN A 272 6.95 18.18 13.75
N GLY A 273 6.16 17.23 13.25
CA GLY A 273 4.94 17.47 12.47
C GLY A 273 5.15 17.71 10.97
N THR A 274 6.36 17.48 10.44
CA THR A 274 6.63 17.60 9.00
C THR A 274 6.48 16.31 8.22
N GLY A 275 6.02 15.24 8.89
CA GLY A 275 5.75 13.93 8.30
C GLY A 275 4.49 13.86 7.45
N TYR A 276 4.00 12.65 7.23
CA TYR A 276 2.77 12.37 6.49
C TYR A 276 2.10 11.10 7.03
N PRO A 277 0.81 10.85 6.79
CA PRO A 277 -0.13 11.59 5.92
C PRO A 277 -0.85 12.75 6.62
N ASP A 278 -1.02 12.69 7.95
CA ASP A 278 -1.94 13.56 8.70
C ASP A 278 -1.21 14.74 9.38
N LYS A 279 0.11 14.82 9.26
CA LYS A 279 1.00 15.85 9.84
C LYS A 279 0.86 15.95 11.37
N LEU A 280 0.73 14.80 11.99
CA LEU A 280 0.72 14.70 13.45
C LEU A 280 2.10 15.05 14.02
N SER A 281 2.12 15.54 15.26
CA SER A 281 3.37 15.89 15.92
C SER A 281 3.42 15.42 17.36
N LYS A 282 4.61 15.14 17.84
CA LYS A 282 4.90 14.75 19.22
C LYS A 282 4.03 13.56 19.66
N THR A 283 3.42 13.67 20.85
CA THR A 283 2.58 12.61 21.42
C THR A 283 1.20 12.47 20.76
N ASN A 284 0.84 13.34 19.81
CA ASN A 284 -0.33 13.12 18.96
C ASN A 284 -0.10 11.97 17.97
N ILE A 285 1.17 11.62 17.68
CA ILE A 285 1.52 10.43 16.91
C ILE A 285 1.33 9.22 17.84
N PRO A 286 0.56 8.19 17.46
CA PRO A 286 0.42 6.96 18.26
C PRO A 286 1.78 6.38 18.64
N ILE A 287 1.90 5.85 19.84
CA ILE A 287 3.18 5.29 20.32
C ILE A 287 3.66 4.14 19.44
N GLU A 288 2.76 3.34 18.89
CA GLU A 288 3.03 2.29 17.92
C GLU A 288 3.80 2.83 16.72
N SER A 289 3.30 3.91 16.15
CA SER A 289 3.91 4.55 14.98
C SER A 289 5.27 5.15 15.30
N ARG A 290 5.44 5.76 16.48
CA ARG A 290 6.74 6.29 16.91
C ARG A 290 7.78 5.19 17.13
N ILE A 291 7.35 4.02 17.61
CA ILE A 291 8.21 2.83 17.79
C ILE A 291 8.67 2.31 16.42
N ILE A 292 7.73 2.04 15.52
CA ILE A 292 8.06 1.42 14.24
C ILE A 292 8.83 2.38 13.32
N ALA A 293 8.62 3.69 13.40
CA ALA A 293 9.38 4.69 12.65
C ALA A 293 10.89 4.59 12.85
N ILE A 294 11.32 4.28 14.09
CA ILE A 294 12.75 4.08 14.39
C ILE A 294 13.24 2.74 13.84
N ILE A 295 12.43 1.68 13.98
CA ILE A 295 12.76 0.34 13.47
C ILE A 295 12.86 0.36 11.94
N ASP A 296 11.89 0.96 11.27
CA ASP A 296 11.85 1.08 9.80
C ASP A 296 13.07 1.85 9.27
N ALA A 297 13.38 3.00 9.87
CA ALA A 297 14.55 3.77 9.49
C ALA A 297 15.86 2.98 9.71
N PHE A 298 15.97 2.26 10.83
CA PHE A 298 17.12 1.42 11.13
C PHE A 298 17.27 0.28 10.11
N ASP A 299 16.17 -0.43 9.81
CA ASP A 299 16.16 -1.54 8.85
C ASP A 299 16.51 -1.04 7.44
N ALA A 300 15.92 0.09 7.01
CA ALA A 300 16.20 0.70 5.72
C ALA A 300 17.66 1.18 5.56
N MET A 301 18.32 1.61 6.64
CA MET A 301 19.73 1.99 6.62
C MET A 301 20.69 0.78 6.62
N LYS A 302 20.27 -0.34 7.19
CA LYS A 302 21.01 -1.61 7.12
C LYS A 302 20.92 -2.27 5.75
N ASP A 303 19.83 -2.04 5.04
CA ASP A 303 19.57 -2.66 3.75
C ASP A 303 20.40 -2.00 2.64
N ILE A 304 21.13 -2.79 1.86
CA ILE A 304 21.96 -2.28 0.77
C ILE A 304 21.10 -2.11 -0.46
N ARG A 305 20.58 -0.89 -0.72
CA ARG A 305 19.92 -0.58 -1.98
C ARG A 305 20.90 0.09 -2.95
N GLY A 306 21.23 -0.64 -4.00
CA GLY A 306 21.98 -0.41 -5.24
C GLY A 306 22.90 0.82 -5.41
N TYR A 307 22.52 2.03 -5.05
CA TYR A 307 23.24 3.26 -5.32
C TYR A 307 23.69 4.05 -4.07
N LYS A 308 23.38 3.57 -2.87
CA LYS A 308 23.81 4.23 -1.63
C LYS A 308 25.05 3.54 -1.03
N HIS A 309 25.95 4.33 -0.51
CA HIS A 309 27.05 3.83 0.32
C HIS A 309 26.47 3.10 1.53
N LYS A 310 26.99 1.88 1.80
CA LYS A 310 26.59 1.11 2.97
C LYS A 310 27.05 1.84 4.24
N MET A 311 26.08 2.24 5.04
CA MET A 311 26.36 2.85 6.34
C MET A 311 26.94 1.79 7.30
N THR A 312 27.90 2.22 8.12
CA THR A 312 28.35 1.43 9.26
C THR A 312 27.31 1.46 10.39
N ASP A 313 27.35 0.47 11.27
CA ASP A 313 26.43 0.45 12.42
C ASP A 313 26.54 1.75 13.27
N ASP A 314 27.76 2.30 13.42
CA ASP A 314 27.96 3.56 14.15
C ASP A 314 27.31 4.75 13.45
N GLU A 315 27.41 4.84 12.14
CA GLU A 315 26.74 5.88 11.34
C GLU A 315 25.21 5.78 11.43
N ILE A 316 24.65 4.56 11.40
CA ILE A 316 23.21 4.34 11.55
C ILE A 316 22.71 4.85 12.92
N PHE A 317 23.38 4.48 14.00
CA PHE A 317 22.98 4.93 15.34
C PHE A 317 23.24 6.43 15.55
N GLN A 318 24.25 7.00 14.89
CA GLN A 318 24.47 8.44 14.90
C GLN A 318 23.35 9.17 14.16
N GLU A 319 22.90 8.68 12.99
CA GLU A 319 21.76 9.25 12.24
C GLU A 319 20.48 9.23 13.08
N ILE A 320 20.17 8.12 13.76
CA ILE A 320 19.01 8.04 14.66
C ILE A 320 19.13 9.09 15.78
N LYS A 321 20.32 9.30 16.33
CA LYS A 321 20.59 10.31 17.35
C LYS A 321 20.38 11.73 16.81
N ASP A 322 20.89 12.03 15.62
CA ASP A 322 20.83 13.36 15.00
C ASP A 322 19.38 13.71 14.59
N LYS A 323 18.56 12.71 14.27
CA LYS A 323 17.13 12.87 13.97
C LYS A 323 16.23 12.87 15.21
N SER A 324 16.78 12.65 16.39
CA SER A 324 16.05 12.76 17.67
C SER A 324 15.45 14.16 17.86
N GLY A 325 14.17 14.26 18.16
CA GLY A 325 13.45 15.53 18.30
C GLY A 325 12.99 16.16 16.99
N THR A 326 13.42 15.66 15.85
CA THR A 326 12.96 16.08 14.51
C THR A 326 12.09 15.01 13.86
N GLN A 327 12.66 13.91 13.48
CA GLN A 327 11.95 12.77 12.92
C GLN A 327 11.46 11.83 14.02
N PHE A 328 12.30 11.53 15.00
CA PHE A 328 12.04 10.53 16.04
C PHE A 328 11.68 11.17 17.38
N ASP A 329 10.86 10.45 18.15
CA ASP A 329 10.62 10.73 19.55
C ASP A 329 11.95 10.68 20.33
N PRO A 330 12.33 11.76 21.05
CA PRO A 330 13.63 11.80 21.72
C PRO A 330 13.85 10.72 22.77
N GLU A 331 12.82 10.37 23.53
CA GLU A 331 12.91 9.34 24.54
C GLU A 331 13.07 7.96 23.91
N LEU A 332 12.25 7.66 22.89
CA LEU A 332 12.32 6.39 22.17
C LEU A 332 13.65 6.24 21.42
N ALA A 333 14.15 7.29 20.77
CA ALA A 333 15.44 7.27 20.11
C ALA A 333 16.58 6.95 21.11
N ASN A 334 16.59 7.60 22.27
CA ASN A 334 17.60 7.35 23.32
C ASN A 334 17.52 5.91 23.86
N ILE A 335 16.30 5.37 24.05
CA ILE A 335 16.11 3.98 24.49
C ILE A 335 16.62 3.02 23.44
N PHE A 336 16.31 3.25 22.15
CA PHE A 336 16.78 2.42 21.04
C PHE A 336 18.31 2.38 20.97
N ILE A 337 18.96 3.55 21.05
CA ILE A 337 20.42 3.66 21.08
C ILE A 337 21.00 2.90 22.30
N SER A 338 20.34 2.98 23.46
CA SER A 338 20.81 2.31 24.68
C SER A 338 20.79 0.77 24.62
N ILE A 339 20.14 0.20 23.62
CA ILE A 339 20.09 -1.26 23.37
C ILE A 339 20.85 -1.66 22.09
N LYS A 340 21.71 -0.77 21.56
CA LYS A 340 22.47 -0.97 20.32
C LYS A 340 23.07 -2.37 20.21
N ASN A 341 23.83 -2.81 21.20
CA ASN A 341 24.51 -4.11 21.15
C ASN A 341 23.52 -5.26 21.00
N LYS A 342 22.38 -5.21 21.73
CA LYS A 342 21.34 -6.24 21.65
C LYS A 342 20.63 -6.24 20.29
N ILE A 343 20.44 -5.06 19.67
CA ILE A 343 19.86 -4.92 18.33
C ILE A 343 20.79 -5.49 17.27
N LEU A 344 22.09 -5.25 17.39
CA LEU A 344 23.11 -5.74 16.45
C LEU A 344 23.36 -7.26 16.56
N ASP A 345 23.09 -7.86 17.72
CA ASP A 345 23.19 -9.30 17.94
C ASP A 345 22.02 -10.09 17.31
N ILE A 346 20.98 -9.41 16.84
CA ILE A 346 19.83 -10.05 16.16
C ILE A 346 20.29 -10.51 14.75
N LYS A 347 20.31 -11.83 14.57
CA LYS A 347 20.61 -12.49 13.28
C LYS A 347 19.33 -12.85 12.54
#